data_882675bccc887b457a53e3dbdbeda077
#
_entry.id   882675bccc887b457a53e3dbdbeda077
#
_cell.length_a   1.000
_cell.length_b   1.000
_cell.length_c   1.000
_cell.angle_alpha   90.00
_cell.angle_beta   90.00
_cell.angle_gamma   90.00
#
_symmetry.space_group_name_H-M   'P 1'
#
loop_
_entity.id
_entity.type
_entity.pdbx_description
1 polymer ?
#
loop_
_entity_poly.entity_id
_entity_poly.type
_entity_poly.pdbx_seq_one_letter_code
_entity_poly.pdbx_strand_id
1 'polypeptide(L)'
;MSDYTNIAHPYAKASFDFALGENKLQEWHSMLSILVTVAEEETIAKQISSAEGVHTQQSEELVNLIIHVCQGLVDDHVINLIKVLTENGRLAVIRDLFNLFSDLKDEHERVIPVTVTSSELLTQDQVTSLTAALEKKLERQVEMEQVIDDSLVGGIVIKAGETVIDGSLNTSISRLAHQLHAR
;
A
#
# COMPACT_ATOMS: atom_id res chain seq x y z
N MET A 1 -6.49 -7.53 -15.51
CA MET A 1 -6.21 -8.28 -14.28
C MET A 1 -5.50 -9.53 -14.70
N SER A 2 -4.30 -9.78 -14.20
CA SER A 2 -3.57 -10.99 -14.58
C SER A 2 -4.21 -12.22 -13.95
N ASP A 3 -4.09 -13.40 -14.58
CA ASP A 3 -4.60 -14.65 -14.00
C ASP A 3 -3.98 -14.92 -12.61
N TYR A 4 -2.78 -14.42 -12.36
CA TYR A 4 -2.07 -14.52 -11.07
C TYR A 4 -2.78 -13.77 -9.92
N THR A 5 -3.40 -12.62 -10.19
CA THR A 5 -4.13 -11.84 -9.17
C THR A 5 -5.31 -12.64 -8.60
N ASN A 6 -6.05 -13.37 -9.45
CA ASN A 6 -7.16 -14.21 -9.00
C ASN A 6 -6.68 -15.40 -8.15
N ILE A 7 -5.50 -15.94 -8.47
CA ILE A 7 -4.88 -17.05 -7.72
C ILE A 7 -4.30 -16.55 -6.39
N ALA A 8 -3.73 -15.35 -6.36
CA ALA A 8 -3.13 -14.74 -5.18
C ALA A 8 -4.18 -14.31 -4.14
N HIS A 9 -5.37 -13.89 -4.57
CA HIS A 9 -6.40 -13.29 -3.71
C HIS A 9 -6.76 -14.13 -2.47
N PRO A 10 -7.06 -15.44 -2.54
CA PRO A 10 -7.39 -16.23 -1.35
C PRO A 10 -6.23 -16.32 -0.36
N TYR A 11 -4.99 -16.37 -0.83
CA TYR A 11 -3.81 -16.41 0.03
C TYR A 11 -3.56 -15.05 0.69
N ALA A 12 -3.68 -13.95 -0.05
CA ALA A 12 -3.54 -12.60 0.47
C ALA A 12 -4.58 -12.32 1.56
N LYS A 13 -5.85 -12.69 1.30
CA LYS A 13 -6.93 -12.54 2.27
C LYS A 13 -6.70 -13.37 3.52
N ALA A 14 -6.34 -14.65 3.39
CA ALA A 14 -6.06 -15.53 4.53
C ALA A 14 -4.88 -15.00 5.37
N SER A 15 -3.82 -14.53 4.73
CA SER A 15 -2.66 -13.93 5.39
C SER A 15 -3.04 -12.63 6.10
N PHE A 16 -3.88 -11.81 5.49
CA PHE A 16 -4.37 -10.57 6.09
C PHE A 16 -5.27 -10.84 7.30
N ASP A 17 -6.25 -11.73 7.19
CA ASP A 17 -7.16 -12.09 8.28
C ASP A 17 -6.39 -12.67 9.47
N PHE A 18 -5.37 -13.49 9.21
CA PHE A 18 -4.48 -14.02 10.25
C PHE A 18 -3.66 -12.91 10.92
N ALA A 19 -3.00 -12.07 10.14
CA ALA A 19 -2.17 -10.97 10.64
C ALA A 19 -3.00 -9.96 11.45
N LEU A 20 -4.24 -9.70 11.03
CA LEU A 20 -5.20 -8.85 11.74
C LEU A 20 -5.60 -9.46 13.08
N GLY A 21 -5.92 -10.76 13.12
CA GLY A 21 -6.27 -11.48 14.35
C GLY A 21 -5.16 -11.46 15.40
N GLU A 22 -3.90 -11.50 14.97
CA GLU A 22 -2.71 -11.43 15.83
C GLU A 22 -2.25 -10.00 16.13
N ASN A 23 -2.87 -8.95 15.57
CA ASN A 23 -2.42 -7.55 15.62
C ASN A 23 -0.99 -7.35 15.09
N LYS A 24 -0.60 -8.07 14.06
CA LYS A 24 0.75 -8.08 13.47
C LYS A 24 0.77 -7.65 12.00
N LEU A 25 -0.18 -6.81 11.57
CA LEU A 25 -0.27 -6.38 10.16
C LEU A 25 1.03 -5.77 9.63
N GLN A 26 1.68 -4.90 10.43
CA GLN A 26 2.91 -4.24 10.03
C GLN A 26 4.10 -5.22 9.96
N GLU A 27 4.17 -6.18 10.90
CA GLU A 27 5.20 -7.22 10.89
C GLU A 27 5.05 -8.11 9.65
N TRP A 28 3.82 -8.55 9.37
CA TRP A 28 3.51 -9.35 8.19
C TRP A 28 3.82 -8.64 6.89
N HIS A 29 3.45 -7.36 6.78
CA HIS A 29 3.79 -6.54 5.62
C HIS A 29 5.31 -6.49 5.39
N SER A 30 6.09 -6.28 6.45
CA SER A 30 7.56 -6.26 6.37
C SER A 30 8.12 -7.62 5.96
N MET A 31 7.63 -8.72 6.53
CA MET A 31 8.07 -10.07 6.19
C MET A 31 7.73 -10.45 4.74
N LEU A 32 6.53 -10.10 4.27
CA LEU A 32 6.12 -10.32 2.87
C LEU A 32 6.95 -9.48 1.90
N SER A 33 7.32 -8.24 2.24
CA SER A 33 8.19 -7.40 1.44
C SER A 33 9.58 -8.02 1.26
N ILE A 34 10.16 -8.57 2.34
CA ILE A 34 11.44 -9.30 2.29
C ILE A 34 11.29 -10.52 1.36
N LEU A 35 10.20 -11.24 1.47
CA LEU A 35 9.92 -12.42 0.66
C LEU A 35 9.86 -12.09 -0.84
N VAL A 36 9.19 -10.98 -1.19
CA VAL A 36 9.15 -10.47 -2.58
C VAL A 36 10.56 -10.14 -3.07
N THR A 37 11.34 -9.43 -2.27
CA THR A 37 12.71 -9.08 -2.64
C THR A 37 13.57 -10.32 -2.92
N VAL A 38 13.45 -11.36 -2.10
CA VAL A 38 14.15 -12.63 -2.29
C VAL A 38 13.64 -13.38 -3.53
N ALA A 39 12.32 -13.40 -3.75
CA ALA A 39 11.72 -14.07 -4.90
C ALA A 39 12.06 -13.39 -6.24
N GLU A 40 12.33 -12.10 -6.24
CA GLU A 40 12.73 -11.30 -7.42
C GLU A 40 14.23 -11.39 -7.75
N GLU A 41 15.03 -11.97 -6.88
CA GLU A 41 16.44 -12.23 -7.18
C GLU A 41 16.54 -13.10 -8.45
N GLU A 42 17.36 -12.70 -9.40
CA GLU A 42 17.42 -13.28 -10.75
C GLU A 42 17.54 -14.81 -10.75
N THR A 43 18.34 -15.33 -9.83
CA THR A 43 18.60 -16.78 -9.68
C THR A 43 17.36 -17.52 -9.18
N ILE A 44 16.66 -16.95 -8.19
CA ILE A 44 15.48 -17.52 -7.56
C ILE A 44 14.27 -17.38 -8.49
N ALA A 45 14.10 -16.23 -9.12
CA ALA A 45 13.02 -15.97 -10.07
C ALA A 45 13.02 -16.95 -11.26
N LYS A 46 14.20 -17.28 -11.80
CA LYS A 46 14.35 -18.29 -12.85
C LYS A 46 13.93 -19.68 -12.37
N GLN A 47 14.26 -20.05 -11.14
CA GLN A 47 13.88 -21.33 -10.56
C GLN A 47 12.38 -21.40 -10.26
N ILE A 48 11.78 -20.32 -9.75
CA ILE A 48 10.34 -20.20 -9.54
C ILE A 48 9.58 -20.41 -10.86
N SER A 49 10.00 -19.72 -11.92
CA SER A 49 9.37 -19.83 -13.25
C SER A 49 9.50 -21.24 -13.83
N SER A 50 10.59 -21.94 -13.53
CA SER A 50 10.81 -23.33 -14.00
C SER A 50 10.01 -24.36 -13.20
N ALA A 51 9.65 -24.05 -11.97
CA ALA A 51 8.90 -24.92 -11.05
C ALA A 51 7.39 -24.69 -11.09
N GLU A 52 6.91 -23.77 -11.93
CA GLU A 52 5.50 -23.40 -12.01
C GLU A 52 4.63 -24.58 -12.45
N GLY A 53 3.61 -24.88 -11.62
CA GLY A 53 2.64 -25.94 -11.93
C GLY A 53 3.13 -27.38 -11.72
N VAL A 54 4.35 -27.59 -11.24
CA VAL A 54 4.93 -28.94 -11.08
C VAL A 54 5.42 -29.16 -9.65
N HIS A 55 4.92 -30.20 -9.00
CA HIS A 55 5.47 -30.74 -7.76
C HIS A 55 6.71 -31.58 -8.10
N THR A 56 7.88 -31.07 -7.85
CA THR A 56 9.14 -31.80 -8.02
C THR A 56 10.03 -31.65 -6.79
N GLN A 57 10.98 -32.56 -6.66
CA GLN A 57 12.03 -32.47 -5.64
C GLN A 57 12.80 -31.14 -5.71
N GLN A 58 12.87 -30.51 -6.90
CA GLN A 58 13.43 -29.18 -7.11
C GLN A 58 12.63 -28.07 -6.42
N SER A 59 11.30 -28.23 -6.28
CA SER A 59 10.46 -27.26 -5.56
C SER A 59 10.76 -27.25 -4.05
N GLU A 60 11.04 -28.43 -3.47
CA GLU A 60 11.43 -28.55 -2.05
C GLU A 60 12.80 -27.94 -1.78
N GLU A 61 13.77 -28.16 -2.68
CA GLU A 61 15.10 -27.55 -2.58
C GLU A 61 15.03 -26.01 -2.68
N LEU A 62 14.19 -25.47 -3.57
CA LEU A 62 13.93 -24.05 -3.71
C LEU A 62 13.32 -23.45 -2.44
N VAL A 63 12.32 -24.12 -1.86
CA VAL A 63 11.73 -23.69 -0.58
C VAL A 63 12.76 -23.66 0.53
N ASN A 64 13.57 -24.71 0.66
CA ASN A 64 14.61 -24.76 1.67
C ASN A 64 15.62 -23.63 1.48
N LEU A 65 15.97 -23.29 0.24
CA LEU A 65 16.85 -22.16 -0.08
C LEU A 65 16.20 -20.83 0.36
N ILE A 66 14.93 -20.59 -0.01
CA ILE A 66 14.21 -19.37 0.38
C ILE A 66 14.12 -19.26 1.91
N ILE A 67 13.74 -20.36 2.60
CA ILE A 67 13.68 -20.38 4.06
C ILE A 67 15.03 -20.08 4.67
N HIS A 68 16.11 -20.64 4.13
CA HIS A 68 17.46 -20.41 4.64
C HIS A 68 17.91 -18.95 4.48
N VAL A 69 17.60 -18.33 3.34
CA VAL A 69 17.88 -16.90 3.10
C VAL A 69 17.05 -15.99 4.00
N CYS A 70 15.78 -16.35 4.24
CA CYS A 70 14.88 -15.59 5.11
C CYS A 70 15.01 -15.94 6.60
N GLN A 71 15.93 -16.82 6.99
CA GLN A 71 16.06 -17.30 8.37
C GLN A 71 16.32 -16.15 9.34
N GLY A 72 15.46 -16.03 10.36
CA GLY A 72 15.51 -14.96 11.35
C GLY A 72 14.88 -13.63 10.92
N LEU A 73 14.40 -13.52 9.66
CA LEU A 73 13.71 -12.36 9.12
C LEU A 73 12.19 -12.58 8.98
N VAL A 74 11.76 -13.82 8.94
CA VAL A 74 10.35 -14.23 8.82
C VAL A 74 9.99 -15.23 9.92
N ASP A 75 8.72 -15.25 10.31
CA ASP A 75 8.18 -16.16 11.31
C ASP A 75 7.76 -17.51 10.72
N ASP A 76 7.42 -18.47 11.59
CA ASP A 76 6.99 -19.81 11.20
C ASP A 76 5.70 -19.81 10.37
N HIS A 77 4.85 -18.80 10.53
CA HIS A 77 3.59 -18.68 9.79
C HIS A 77 3.83 -18.27 8.33
N VAL A 78 4.76 -17.34 8.10
CA VAL A 78 5.20 -16.96 6.75
C VAL A 78 5.93 -18.12 6.08
N ILE A 79 6.75 -18.89 6.84
CA ILE A 79 7.38 -20.12 6.34
C ILE A 79 6.31 -21.12 5.89
N ASN A 80 5.25 -21.30 6.66
CA ASN A 80 4.15 -22.18 6.29
C ASN A 80 3.41 -21.69 5.03
N LEU A 81 3.22 -20.37 4.88
CA LEU A 81 2.66 -19.78 3.67
C LEU A 81 3.50 -20.15 2.44
N ILE A 82 4.84 -20.02 2.53
CA ILE A 82 5.76 -20.39 1.45
C ILE A 82 5.58 -21.89 1.08
N LYS A 83 5.52 -22.78 2.08
CA LYS A 83 5.31 -24.21 1.85
C LYS A 83 4.00 -24.49 1.14
N VAL A 84 2.90 -23.87 1.58
CA VAL A 84 1.57 -24.02 0.96
C VAL A 84 1.56 -23.51 -0.48
N LEU A 85 2.20 -22.38 -0.76
CA LEU A 85 2.34 -21.86 -2.13
C LEU A 85 3.15 -22.81 -3.02
N THR A 86 4.20 -23.41 -2.46
CA THR A 86 5.03 -24.36 -3.21
C THR A 86 4.30 -25.67 -3.49
N GLU A 87 3.63 -26.22 -2.49
CA GLU A 87 2.81 -27.44 -2.61
C GLU A 87 1.75 -27.29 -3.69
N ASN A 88 1.26 -26.10 -3.92
CA ASN A 88 0.31 -25.79 -4.98
C ASN A 88 0.95 -25.35 -6.30
N GLY A 89 2.29 -25.30 -6.39
CA GLY A 89 3.00 -24.81 -7.60
C GLY A 89 2.73 -23.32 -7.89
N ARG A 90 2.49 -22.51 -6.86
CA ARG A 90 2.03 -21.12 -6.96
C ARG A 90 3.00 -20.09 -6.38
N LEU A 91 4.28 -20.40 -6.30
CA LEU A 91 5.29 -19.46 -5.81
C LEU A 91 5.36 -18.16 -6.63
N ALA A 92 5.06 -18.23 -7.92
CA ALA A 92 5.07 -17.07 -8.81
C ALA A 92 4.08 -15.97 -8.41
N VAL A 93 3.05 -16.29 -7.61
CA VAL A 93 2.04 -15.31 -7.17
C VAL A 93 2.46 -14.47 -5.96
N ILE A 94 3.66 -14.66 -5.40
CA ILE A 94 4.12 -13.97 -4.18
C ILE A 94 4.04 -12.45 -4.34
N ARG A 95 4.41 -11.90 -5.49
CA ARG A 95 4.33 -10.46 -5.77
C ARG A 95 2.90 -9.94 -5.76
N ASP A 96 2.00 -10.64 -6.49
CA ASP A 96 0.59 -10.28 -6.52
C ASP A 96 -0.06 -10.45 -5.14
N LEU A 97 0.34 -11.46 -4.37
CA LEU A 97 -0.09 -11.66 -3.00
C LEU A 97 0.31 -10.48 -2.11
N PHE A 98 1.55 -10.02 -2.20
CA PHE A 98 2.02 -8.87 -1.43
C PHE A 98 1.26 -7.59 -1.79
N ASN A 99 1.04 -7.33 -3.08
CA ASN A 99 0.28 -6.16 -3.54
C ASN A 99 -1.16 -6.19 -2.97
N LEU A 100 -1.84 -7.33 -3.09
CA LEU A 100 -3.19 -7.49 -2.55
C LEU A 100 -3.23 -7.40 -1.02
N PHE A 101 -2.22 -7.92 -0.32
CA PHE A 101 -2.11 -7.76 1.13
C PHE A 101 -1.93 -6.29 1.52
N SER A 102 -1.10 -5.54 0.78
CA SER A 102 -0.89 -4.10 0.99
C SER A 102 -2.18 -3.32 0.77
N ASP A 103 -2.91 -3.61 -0.32
CA ASP A 103 -4.21 -2.97 -0.61
C ASP A 103 -5.23 -3.23 0.52
N LEU A 104 -5.31 -4.46 1.03
CA LEU A 104 -6.19 -4.82 2.15
C LEU A 104 -5.78 -4.12 3.45
N LYS A 105 -4.47 -4.00 3.70
CA LYS A 105 -3.93 -3.29 4.85
C LYS A 105 -4.28 -1.80 4.79
N ASP A 106 -4.05 -1.15 3.65
CA ASP A 106 -4.35 0.26 3.44
C ASP A 106 -5.85 0.54 3.57
N GLU A 107 -6.68 -0.35 3.03
CA GLU A 107 -8.14 -0.29 3.21
C GLU A 107 -8.56 -0.44 4.68
N HIS A 108 -7.92 -1.35 5.42
CA HIS A 108 -8.20 -1.58 6.83
C HIS A 108 -7.72 -0.42 7.71
N GLU A 109 -6.51 0.06 7.48
CA GLU A 109 -5.94 1.21 8.20
C GLU A 109 -6.65 2.51 7.81
N ARG A 110 -7.47 2.46 6.75
CA ARG A 110 -8.22 3.61 6.22
C ARG A 110 -7.32 4.83 5.97
N VAL A 111 -6.08 4.59 5.56
CA VAL A 111 -5.13 5.65 5.21
C VAL A 111 -5.49 6.23 3.86
N ILE A 112 -5.61 7.55 3.78
CA ILE A 112 -5.78 8.25 2.51
C ILE A 112 -4.56 9.15 2.31
N PRO A 113 -3.84 9.02 1.18
CA PRO A 113 -2.85 10.01 0.80
C PRO A 113 -3.53 11.34 0.47
N VAL A 114 -3.10 12.40 1.13
CA VAL A 114 -3.62 13.75 0.94
C VAL A 114 -2.48 14.67 0.54
N THR A 115 -2.57 15.23 -0.66
CA THR A 115 -1.65 16.27 -1.12
C THR A 115 -2.23 17.64 -0.79
N VAL A 116 -1.51 18.43 -0.01
CA VAL A 116 -1.87 19.82 0.31
C VAL A 116 -0.95 20.75 -0.46
N THR A 117 -1.52 21.50 -1.39
CA THR A 117 -0.80 22.52 -2.17
C THR A 117 -1.04 23.88 -1.55
N SER A 118 0.03 24.62 -1.27
CA SER A 118 0.00 25.97 -0.69
C SER A 118 1.09 26.85 -1.28
N SER A 119 0.96 28.18 -1.12
CA SER A 119 2.00 29.13 -1.56
C SER A 119 3.25 29.10 -0.68
N GLU A 120 3.14 28.66 0.57
CA GLU A 120 4.24 28.57 1.54
C GLU A 120 4.11 27.26 2.32
N LEU A 121 5.23 26.81 2.91
CA LEU A 121 5.21 25.66 3.80
C LEU A 121 4.30 25.92 5.01
N LEU A 122 3.42 24.98 5.30
CA LEU A 122 2.58 25.03 6.48
C LEU A 122 3.44 24.80 7.73
N THR A 123 3.11 25.54 8.79
CA THR A 123 3.73 25.32 10.11
C THR A 123 3.27 23.98 10.70
N GLN A 124 4.05 23.43 11.64
CA GLN A 124 3.72 22.15 12.28
C GLN A 124 2.33 22.16 12.94
N ASP A 125 1.96 23.29 13.55
CA ASP A 125 0.63 23.46 14.19
C ASP A 125 -0.50 23.45 13.15
N GLN A 126 -0.27 24.06 11.99
CA GLN A 126 -1.23 24.05 10.89
C GLN A 126 -1.37 22.65 10.29
N VAL A 127 -0.26 21.94 10.08
CA VAL A 127 -0.28 20.53 9.63
C VAL A 127 -1.08 19.68 10.59
N THR A 128 -0.79 19.74 11.88
CA THR A 128 -1.48 18.93 12.89
C THR A 128 -3.00 19.24 12.92
N SER A 129 -3.35 20.52 12.91
CA SER A 129 -4.76 20.95 12.93
C SER A 129 -5.51 20.52 11.66
N LEU A 130 -4.86 20.63 10.49
CA LEU A 130 -5.43 20.26 9.22
C LEU A 130 -5.60 18.74 9.10
N THR A 131 -4.59 17.96 9.52
CA THR A 131 -4.66 16.50 9.57
C THR A 131 -5.85 16.06 10.43
N ALA A 132 -5.96 16.55 11.66
CA ALA A 132 -7.07 16.19 12.54
C ALA A 132 -8.44 16.56 11.96
N ALA A 133 -8.56 17.70 11.29
CA ALA A 133 -9.80 18.12 10.64
C ALA A 133 -10.16 17.22 9.44
N LEU A 134 -9.16 16.81 8.65
CA LEU A 134 -9.33 15.92 7.52
C LEU A 134 -9.67 14.49 7.96
N GLU A 135 -8.98 13.95 8.96
CA GLU A 135 -9.28 12.64 9.53
C GLU A 135 -10.71 12.56 10.05
N LYS A 136 -11.15 13.60 10.76
CA LYS A 136 -12.54 13.70 11.25
C LYS A 136 -13.55 13.78 10.11
N LYS A 137 -13.23 14.48 9.01
CA LYS A 137 -14.13 14.66 7.87
C LYS A 137 -14.20 13.45 6.97
N LEU A 138 -13.06 12.77 6.78
CA LEU A 138 -12.92 11.61 5.90
C LEU A 138 -13.17 10.29 6.62
N GLU A 139 -13.23 10.31 7.96
CA GLU A 139 -13.31 9.11 8.83
C GLU A 139 -12.19 8.09 8.55
N ARG A 140 -11.00 8.61 8.16
CA ARG A 140 -9.83 7.85 7.76
C ARG A 140 -8.55 8.49 8.27
N GLN A 141 -7.51 7.70 8.45
CA GLN A 141 -6.18 8.24 8.72
C GLN A 141 -5.65 8.96 7.48
N VAL A 142 -4.96 10.08 7.69
CA VAL A 142 -4.48 10.94 6.61
C VAL A 142 -2.96 10.94 6.59
N GLU A 143 -2.37 10.50 5.48
CA GLU A 143 -0.96 10.70 5.19
C GLU A 143 -0.82 11.96 4.34
N MET A 144 -0.28 13.04 4.95
CA MET A 144 -0.23 14.36 4.33
C MET A 144 1.11 14.60 3.65
N GLU A 145 1.06 14.91 2.36
CA GLU A 145 2.18 15.42 1.57
C GLU A 145 1.97 16.90 1.28
N GLN A 146 3.01 17.72 1.48
CA GLN A 146 2.96 19.16 1.19
C GLN A 146 3.66 19.45 -0.13
N VAL A 147 2.98 20.22 -0.99
CA VAL A 147 3.51 20.72 -2.27
C VAL A 147 3.42 22.25 -2.27
N ILE A 148 4.52 22.89 -2.63
CA ILE A 148 4.55 24.35 -2.78
C ILE A 148 4.23 24.68 -4.23
N ASP A 149 3.30 25.64 -4.43
CA ASP A 149 2.95 26.18 -5.74
C ASP A 149 2.86 27.71 -5.67
N ASP A 150 3.86 28.38 -6.20
CA ASP A 150 3.98 29.83 -6.23
C ASP A 150 2.89 30.52 -7.08
N SER A 151 2.14 29.76 -7.88
CA SER A 151 0.99 30.29 -8.63
C SER A 151 -0.23 30.57 -7.75
N LEU A 152 -0.27 29.99 -6.54
CA LEU A 152 -1.30 30.26 -5.56
C LEU A 152 -0.99 31.58 -4.84
N VAL A 153 -1.86 32.56 -5.01
CA VAL A 153 -1.75 33.89 -4.32
C VAL A 153 -1.98 33.73 -2.80
N GLY A 154 -2.63 32.64 -2.37
CA GLY A 154 -2.89 32.28 -0.98
C GLY A 154 -4.03 31.28 -0.83
N GLY A 155 -4.17 30.76 0.38
CA GLY A 155 -5.07 29.63 0.67
C GLY A 155 -4.41 28.29 0.40
N ILE A 156 -5.19 27.24 0.42
CA ILE A 156 -4.73 25.85 0.22
C ILE A 156 -5.65 25.10 -0.73
N VAL A 157 -5.07 24.22 -1.52
CA VAL A 157 -5.79 23.22 -2.31
C VAL A 157 -5.46 21.84 -1.75
N ILE A 158 -6.48 21.08 -1.39
CA ILE A 158 -6.34 19.76 -0.78
C ILE A 158 -6.86 18.74 -1.76
N LYS A 159 -6.03 17.76 -2.12
CA LYS A 159 -6.40 16.61 -2.93
C LYS A 159 -6.33 15.35 -2.06
N ALA A 160 -7.49 14.73 -1.81
CA ALA A 160 -7.64 13.49 -1.05
C ALA A 160 -8.19 12.40 -1.97
N GLY A 161 -7.30 11.56 -2.51
CA GLY A 161 -7.67 10.60 -3.55
C GLY A 161 -8.31 11.28 -4.77
N GLU A 162 -9.58 10.98 -5.05
CA GLU A 162 -10.34 11.61 -6.15
C GLU A 162 -11.03 12.93 -5.75
N THR A 163 -11.07 13.23 -4.46
CA THR A 163 -11.74 14.44 -3.95
C THR A 163 -10.77 15.62 -3.90
N VAL A 164 -11.17 16.76 -4.51
CA VAL A 164 -10.43 18.01 -4.43
C VAL A 164 -11.23 19.04 -3.65
N ILE A 165 -10.61 19.63 -2.63
CA ILE A 165 -11.15 20.71 -1.82
C ILE A 165 -10.31 21.96 -2.11
N ASP A 166 -10.86 22.87 -2.89
CA ASP A 166 -10.20 24.13 -3.26
C ASP A 166 -10.63 25.26 -2.31
N GLY A 167 -9.70 25.65 -1.44
CA GLY A 167 -9.80 26.79 -0.52
C GLY A 167 -8.89 27.96 -0.93
N SER A 168 -8.48 28.04 -2.20
CA SER A 168 -7.63 29.12 -2.69
C SER A 168 -8.36 30.48 -2.70
N LEU A 169 -7.59 31.55 -2.49
CA LEU A 169 -8.09 32.92 -2.62
C LEU A 169 -8.61 33.20 -4.04
N ASN A 170 -7.96 32.66 -5.07
CA ASN A 170 -8.37 32.81 -6.45
C ASN A 170 -9.78 32.34 -6.70
N THR A 171 -10.12 31.15 -6.20
CA THR A 171 -11.47 30.57 -6.31
C THR A 171 -12.49 31.38 -5.51
N SER A 172 -12.11 31.84 -4.31
CA SER A 172 -12.98 32.68 -3.48
C SER A 172 -13.30 34.02 -4.12
N ILE A 173 -12.32 34.70 -4.72
CA ILE A 173 -12.49 35.95 -5.45
C ILE A 173 -13.34 35.74 -6.71
N SER A 174 -13.10 34.65 -7.45
CA SER A 174 -13.88 34.32 -8.65
C SER A 174 -15.36 34.10 -8.32
N ARG A 175 -15.67 33.37 -7.22
CA ARG A 175 -17.04 33.18 -6.73
C ARG A 175 -17.71 34.48 -6.37
N LEU A 176 -17.02 35.41 -5.68
CA LEU A 176 -17.54 36.72 -5.34
C LEU A 176 -17.79 37.57 -6.61
N ALA A 177 -16.88 37.57 -7.56
CA ALA A 177 -17.04 38.28 -8.83
C ALA A 177 -18.27 37.77 -9.60
N HIS A 178 -18.45 36.46 -9.69
CA HIS A 178 -19.64 35.87 -10.32
C HIS A 178 -20.95 36.26 -9.61
N GLN A 179 -20.96 36.27 -8.27
CA GLN A 179 -22.15 36.71 -7.52
C GLN A 179 -22.49 38.16 -7.68
N LEU A 180 -21.48 39.02 -7.88
CA LEU A 180 -21.69 40.46 -8.10
C LEU A 180 -22.13 40.78 -9.54
N HIS A 181 -21.75 39.93 -10.52
CA HIS A 181 -22.16 40.11 -11.93
C HIS A 181 -23.51 39.45 -12.26
N ALA A 182 -24.05 38.61 -11.38
CA ALA A 182 -25.33 37.95 -11.55
C ALA A 182 -26.53 38.77 -11.02
N ARG A 183 -26.33 40.05 -10.74
CA ARG A 183 -27.36 41.03 -10.42
C ARG A 183 -27.35 42.09 -11.53
#